data_7c438d7bde7f5e3076f592bcc5b6d5ad
#
_entry.id   7c438d7bde7f5e3076f592bcc5b6d5ad
#
_cell.length_a   1.000
_cell.length_b   1.000
_cell.length_c   1.000
_cell.angle_alpha   90.00
_cell.angle_beta   90.00
_cell.angle_gamma   90.00
#
_symmetry.space_group_name_H-M   'P 1'
#
loop_
_entity.id
_entity.type
_entity.pdbx_description
1 polymer ?
#
loop_
_entity_poly.entity_id
_entity_poly.type
_entity_poly.pdbx_seq_one_letter_code
_entity_poly.pdbx_strand_id
1 'polypeptide(L)'
;MPITKTKNKKDGLQQYRVRINYIDQFGKPHNRAKLVYGLAEAKQAEKDLLEEIGKEKPATARMTVQQLYDEYIATKENEVRATSLVPIKNCLVKSTLPYLADKQLDKLTVPALQTWKNDIAKIDVSISTKQNYYAELRQMLNYAVKMGYIPKNNLTIVGNFKKDTQALPKEELHFYTPDQFKKFIAVAREQAEERDTINDWSYYVFFCIAYFTGARKGEIYALKWSDIKGNTLSISRSVNQKVGRLVETLPKNSSSIRTLQIPIPLETILKEQKQRQMQDKKFTEDYRICGGIDCIRDSTVCNKGFEFADKAGLPHIRLHDFRHSHASLLASEGINIQEIARRLGHSNVEMTWNTYSHLYPQEEERAVGILNKIFETKRSENGQ
;
A
#
# COMPACT_ATOMS: atom_id res chain seq x y z
N MET A 1 41.13 -31.92 7.00
CA MET A 1 40.79 -32.84 8.11
C MET A 1 40.87 -32.07 9.42
N PRO A 2 39.94 -32.21 10.33
CA PRO A 2 39.93 -31.46 11.59
C PRO A 2 41.03 -31.91 12.57
N ILE A 3 41.57 -33.11 12.44
CA ILE A 3 42.61 -33.68 13.32
C ILE A 3 43.93 -33.81 12.54
N THR A 4 44.98 -33.14 13.01
CA THR A 4 46.31 -33.18 12.41
C THR A 4 47.35 -33.56 13.42
N LYS A 5 48.35 -34.43 13.04
CA LYS A 5 49.48 -34.78 13.90
C LYS A 5 50.44 -33.61 14.01
N THR A 6 50.93 -33.31 15.22
CA THR A 6 52.00 -32.35 15.43
C THR A 6 53.35 -33.11 15.54
N LYS A 7 54.46 -32.38 15.62
CA LYS A 7 55.79 -33.00 15.79
C LYS A 7 56.07 -33.44 17.22
N ASN A 8 55.23 -33.06 18.21
CA ASN A 8 55.46 -33.29 19.62
C ASN A 8 54.91 -34.63 20.11
N LYS A 9 55.61 -35.25 21.03
CA LYS A 9 55.19 -36.42 21.80
C LYS A 9 55.39 -36.16 23.30
N LYS A 10 54.53 -36.70 24.13
CA LYS A 10 54.66 -36.68 25.58
C LYS A 10 54.28 -38.06 26.13
N ASP A 11 55.11 -38.64 27.02
CA ASP A 11 54.89 -39.94 27.62
C ASP A 11 54.56 -41.06 26.61
N GLY A 12 55.28 -41.05 25.47
CA GLY A 12 55.05 -42.00 24.38
C GLY A 12 53.84 -41.72 23.50
N LEU A 13 52.98 -40.82 23.89
CA LEU A 13 51.75 -40.47 23.16
C LEU A 13 52.02 -39.36 22.12
N GLN A 14 51.50 -39.53 20.91
CA GLN A 14 51.56 -38.54 19.83
C GLN A 14 50.61 -37.40 20.14
N GLN A 15 51.07 -36.12 19.97
CA GLN A 15 50.19 -34.94 20.07
C GLN A 15 49.46 -34.72 18.77
N TYR A 16 48.18 -34.37 18.93
CA TYR A 16 47.28 -34.00 17.82
C TYR A 16 46.75 -32.58 18.04
N ARG A 17 46.61 -31.85 16.94
CA ARG A 17 45.86 -30.58 16.90
C ARG A 17 44.52 -30.86 16.29
N VAL A 18 43.45 -30.61 17.04
CA VAL A 18 42.06 -30.64 16.59
C VAL A 18 41.68 -29.20 16.24
N ARG A 19 41.31 -28.93 15.01
CA ARG A 19 40.90 -27.60 14.56
C ARG A 19 39.58 -27.68 13.82
N ILE A 20 38.57 -26.91 14.27
CA ILE A 20 37.29 -26.79 13.64
C ILE A 20 37.11 -25.36 13.12
N ASN A 21 36.90 -25.23 11.84
CA ASN A 21 36.51 -23.98 11.24
C ASN A 21 34.98 -23.94 11.15
N TYR A 22 34.38 -22.88 11.61
CA TYR A 22 32.94 -22.69 11.52
C TYR A 22 32.62 -21.25 11.13
N ILE A 23 31.42 -21.06 10.61
CA ILE A 23 30.90 -19.74 10.26
C ILE A 23 29.87 -19.41 11.34
N ASP A 24 30.00 -18.24 11.97
CA ASP A 24 29.02 -17.79 12.94
C ASP A 24 27.70 -17.39 12.28
N GLN A 25 26.70 -17.10 13.09
CA GLN A 25 25.38 -16.69 12.64
C GLN A 25 25.37 -15.40 11.79
N PHE A 26 26.44 -14.62 11.82
CA PHE A 26 26.62 -13.38 11.05
C PHE A 26 27.41 -13.59 9.77
N GLY A 27 27.78 -14.84 9.46
CA GLY A 27 28.56 -15.17 8.27
C GLY A 27 30.07 -14.95 8.43
N LYS A 28 30.57 -14.64 9.66
CA LYS A 28 32.00 -14.50 9.92
C LYS A 28 32.65 -15.86 10.12
N PRO A 29 33.78 -16.12 9.46
CA PRO A 29 34.54 -17.34 9.66
C PRO A 29 35.31 -17.28 11.01
N HIS A 30 35.18 -18.33 11.81
CA HIS A 30 35.87 -18.54 13.06
C HIS A 30 36.62 -19.88 13.05
N ASN A 31 37.60 -20.05 13.92
CA ASN A 31 38.21 -21.32 14.17
C ASN A 31 38.42 -21.54 15.65
N ARG A 32 38.27 -22.81 16.11
CA ARG A 32 38.68 -23.26 17.42
C ARG A 32 39.67 -24.39 17.28
N ALA A 33 40.69 -24.42 18.12
CA ALA A 33 41.68 -25.44 18.09
C ALA A 33 42.03 -25.88 19.51
N LYS A 34 42.24 -27.19 19.70
CA LYS A 34 42.68 -27.83 20.96
C LYS A 34 43.85 -28.75 20.66
N LEU A 35 44.82 -28.81 21.56
CA LEU A 35 45.95 -29.73 21.49
C LEU A 35 45.73 -30.83 22.52
N VAL A 36 45.77 -32.06 22.10
CA VAL A 36 45.58 -33.25 22.96
C VAL A 36 46.57 -34.33 22.60
N TYR A 37 46.82 -35.26 23.52
CA TYR A 37 47.72 -36.38 23.33
C TYR A 37 46.94 -37.68 23.22
N GLY A 38 47.18 -38.44 22.14
CA GLY A 38 46.44 -39.65 21.85
C GLY A 38 45.32 -39.44 20.82
N LEU A 39 45.12 -40.42 19.94
CA LEU A 39 44.11 -40.32 18.87
C LEU A 39 42.67 -40.43 19.39
N ALA A 40 42.48 -41.20 20.49
CA ALA A 40 41.17 -41.31 21.12
C ALA A 40 40.71 -40.00 21.72
N GLU A 41 41.63 -39.31 22.45
CA GLU A 41 41.37 -37.99 23.01
C GLU A 41 41.16 -36.91 21.94
N ALA A 42 41.85 -37.02 20.78
CA ALA A 42 41.64 -36.12 19.66
C ALA A 42 40.24 -36.23 19.05
N LYS A 43 39.72 -37.46 18.95
CA LYS A 43 38.34 -37.69 18.51
C LYS A 43 37.31 -37.20 19.52
N GLN A 44 37.59 -37.37 20.82
CA GLN A 44 36.69 -36.82 21.85
C GLN A 44 36.71 -35.30 21.85
N ALA A 45 37.91 -34.69 21.78
CA ALA A 45 38.06 -33.22 21.70
C ALA A 45 37.38 -32.61 20.44
N GLU A 46 37.35 -33.33 19.32
CA GLU A 46 36.59 -32.92 18.13
C GLU A 46 35.10 -32.89 18.44
N LYS A 47 34.59 -33.93 19.07
CA LYS A 47 33.17 -34.04 19.44
C LYS A 47 32.79 -32.96 20.45
N ASP A 48 33.63 -32.72 21.47
CA ASP A 48 33.41 -31.68 22.47
C ASP A 48 33.38 -30.26 21.85
N LEU A 49 34.33 -29.96 20.95
CA LEU A 49 34.38 -28.68 20.26
C LEU A 49 33.17 -28.46 19.35
N LEU A 50 32.67 -29.52 18.66
CA LEU A 50 31.47 -29.45 17.88
C LEU A 50 30.23 -29.21 18.75
N GLU A 51 30.19 -29.85 19.93
CA GLU A 51 29.11 -29.66 20.89
C GLU A 51 29.13 -28.26 21.52
N GLU A 52 30.33 -27.74 21.85
CA GLU A 52 30.50 -26.35 22.33
C GLU A 52 30.05 -25.32 21.29
N ILE A 53 30.47 -25.50 20.02
CA ILE A 53 30.02 -24.63 18.90
C ILE A 53 28.51 -24.74 18.70
N GLY A 54 27.93 -25.94 18.87
CA GLY A 54 26.48 -26.15 18.81
C GLY A 54 25.70 -25.52 19.97
N LYS A 55 26.33 -25.40 21.17
CA LYS A 55 25.76 -24.74 22.35
C LYS A 55 25.84 -23.21 22.30
N GLU A 56 26.76 -22.66 21.51
CA GLU A 56 26.85 -21.22 21.25
C GLU A 56 25.72 -20.64 20.37
N LYS A 57 24.73 -21.46 20.02
CA LYS A 57 23.49 -20.91 19.46
C LYS A 57 22.86 -19.99 20.50
N PRO A 58 22.66 -18.69 20.18
CA PRO A 58 22.07 -17.78 21.15
C PRO A 58 20.69 -18.31 21.58
N ALA A 59 20.29 -17.99 22.80
CA ALA A 59 18.96 -18.33 23.34
C ALA A 59 17.81 -17.90 22.39
N THR A 60 18.06 -16.90 21.55
CA THR A 60 17.19 -16.41 20.47
C THR A 60 16.94 -17.43 19.35
N ALA A 61 17.81 -18.44 19.15
CA ALA A 61 17.55 -19.52 18.18
C ALA A 61 16.34 -20.40 18.55
N ARG A 62 15.87 -20.34 19.80
CA ARG A 62 14.66 -21.02 20.29
C ARG A 62 13.39 -20.16 20.18
N MET A 63 13.53 -18.88 19.77
CA MET A 63 12.39 -17.98 19.57
C MET A 63 11.41 -18.57 18.57
N THR A 64 10.12 -18.53 18.90
CA THR A 64 9.06 -18.95 17.99
C THR A 64 8.65 -17.81 17.06
N VAL A 65 7.95 -18.14 15.98
CA VAL A 65 7.37 -17.13 15.06
C VAL A 65 6.35 -16.25 15.79
N GLN A 66 5.60 -16.81 16.77
CA GLN A 66 4.69 -16.02 17.59
C GLN A 66 5.44 -14.95 18.40
N GLN A 67 6.53 -15.33 19.05
CA GLN A 67 7.36 -14.39 19.82
C GLN A 67 7.99 -13.31 18.93
N LEU A 68 8.45 -13.70 17.72
CA LEU A 68 8.95 -12.75 16.73
C LEU A 68 7.84 -11.78 16.28
N TYR A 69 6.63 -12.27 16.05
CA TYR A 69 5.47 -11.44 15.69
C TYR A 69 5.19 -10.41 16.78
N ASP A 70 5.12 -10.83 18.04
CA ASP A 70 4.82 -9.95 19.17
C ASP A 70 5.85 -8.82 19.28
N GLU A 71 7.15 -9.14 19.19
CA GLU A 71 8.24 -8.17 19.22
C GLU A 71 8.22 -7.25 17.98
N TYR A 72 8.03 -7.82 16.79
CA TYR A 72 7.95 -7.06 15.54
C TYR A 72 6.81 -6.05 15.56
N ILE A 73 5.64 -6.45 16.05
CA ILE A 73 4.49 -5.57 16.16
C ILE A 73 4.72 -4.45 17.19
N ALA A 74 5.31 -4.78 18.36
CA ALA A 74 5.67 -3.77 19.37
C ALA A 74 6.65 -2.72 18.81
N THR A 75 7.61 -3.16 17.99
CA THR A 75 8.54 -2.25 17.28
C THR A 75 7.79 -1.39 16.26
N LYS A 76 6.91 -2.02 15.46
CA LYS A 76 6.13 -1.32 14.43
C LYS A 76 5.13 -0.30 14.99
N GLU A 77 4.62 -0.49 16.20
CA GLU A 77 3.75 0.49 16.87
C GLU A 77 4.40 1.86 17.00
N ASN A 78 5.72 1.90 17.18
CA ASN A 78 6.49 3.14 17.30
C ASN A 78 6.97 3.71 15.94
N GLU A 79 7.01 2.87 14.89
CA GLU A 79 7.56 3.25 13.58
C GLU A 79 6.51 3.71 12.58
N VAL A 80 5.30 3.14 12.67
CA VAL A 80 4.26 3.37 11.65
C VAL A 80 2.98 3.95 12.23
N ARG A 81 2.22 4.65 11.39
CA ARG A 81 0.91 5.17 11.79
C ARG A 81 -0.05 4.02 12.13
N ALA A 82 -0.93 4.20 13.09
CA ALA A 82 -1.96 3.23 13.48
C ALA A 82 -2.77 2.68 12.28
N THR A 83 -3.05 3.54 11.29
CA THR A 83 -3.74 3.17 10.04
C THR A 83 -2.97 2.18 9.15
N SER A 84 -1.65 2.10 9.31
CA SER A 84 -0.79 1.12 8.60
C SER A 84 -0.55 -0.13 9.45
N LEU A 85 -0.52 0.02 10.77
CA LEU A 85 -0.28 -1.09 11.70
C LEU A 85 -1.40 -2.13 11.65
N VAL A 86 -2.67 -1.70 11.65
CA VAL A 86 -3.83 -2.61 11.63
C VAL A 86 -3.82 -3.56 10.43
N PRO A 87 -3.60 -3.11 9.17
CA PRO A 87 -3.43 -4.01 8.04
C PRO A 87 -2.27 -5.00 8.19
N ILE A 88 -1.12 -4.58 8.72
CA ILE A 88 0.05 -5.44 8.96
C ILE A 88 -0.33 -6.55 9.95
N LYS A 89 -0.90 -6.18 11.12
CA LYS A 89 -1.38 -7.14 12.14
C LYS A 89 -2.35 -8.15 11.51
N ASN A 90 -3.40 -7.66 10.85
CA ASN A 90 -4.42 -8.53 10.24
C ASN A 90 -3.85 -9.46 9.17
N CYS A 91 -2.88 -8.99 8.39
CA CYS A 91 -2.21 -9.78 7.38
C CYS A 91 -1.46 -10.96 8.03
N LEU A 92 -0.58 -10.70 8.98
CA LEU A 92 0.22 -11.72 9.65
C LEU A 92 -0.62 -12.69 10.48
N VAL A 93 -1.65 -12.20 11.19
CA VAL A 93 -2.59 -13.03 11.95
C VAL A 93 -3.36 -13.99 11.04
N LYS A 94 -3.76 -13.56 9.84
CA LYS A 94 -4.53 -14.40 8.91
C LYS A 94 -3.68 -15.37 8.10
N SER A 95 -2.45 -14.99 7.76
CA SER A 95 -1.64 -15.73 6.78
C SER A 95 -0.42 -16.42 7.35
N THR A 96 0.11 -15.96 8.47
CA THR A 96 1.37 -16.45 9.03
C THR A 96 1.17 -17.27 10.29
N LEU A 97 0.50 -16.69 11.29
CA LEU A 97 0.36 -17.33 12.60
C LEU A 97 -0.37 -18.67 12.55
N PRO A 98 -1.44 -18.89 11.78
CA PRO A 98 -2.14 -20.19 11.74
C PRO A 98 -1.25 -21.35 11.29
N TYR A 99 -0.16 -21.07 10.57
CA TYR A 99 0.71 -22.09 9.98
C TYR A 99 2.08 -22.20 10.63
N LEU A 100 2.57 -21.12 11.22
CA LEU A 100 3.96 -21.00 11.65
C LEU A 100 4.15 -20.59 13.10
N ALA A 101 3.12 -20.18 13.85
CA ALA A 101 3.23 -19.56 15.17
C ALA A 101 4.17 -20.33 16.12
N ASP A 102 3.99 -21.64 16.22
CA ASP A 102 4.75 -22.51 17.16
C ASP A 102 6.13 -22.95 16.61
N LYS A 103 6.42 -22.66 15.34
CA LYS A 103 7.70 -23.04 14.74
C LYS A 103 8.82 -22.15 15.27
N GLN A 104 9.92 -22.76 15.65
CA GLN A 104 11.16 -22.06 16.00
C GLN A 104 11.78 -21.42 14.74
N LEU A 105 12.42 -20.26 14.90
CA LEU A 105 12.98 -19.51 13.77
C LEU A 105 14.07 -20.29 13.03
N ASP A 106 14.88 -21.11 13.73
CA ASP A 106 15.90 -21.98 13.11
C ASP A 106 15.29 -23.12 12.27
N LYS A 107 14.01 -23.44 12.46
CA LYS A 107 13.26 -24.44 11.69
C LYS A 107 12.55 -23.86 10.47
N LEU A 108 12.63 -22.55 10.24
CA LEU A 108 12.12 -21.90 9.03
C LEU A 108 13.05 -22.15 7.83
N THR A 109 13.17 -23.42 7.48
CA THR A 109 13.93 -23.87 6.30
C THR A 109 13.20 -23.54 5.00
N VAL A 110 13.90 -23.57 3.86
CA VAL A 110 13.28 -23.35 2.54
C VAL A 110 12.11 -24.31 2.31
N PRO A 111 12.20 -25.62 2.59
CA PRO A 111 11.04 -26.52 2.46
C PRO A 111 9.86 -26.15 3.37
N ALA A 112 10.12 -25.77 4.61
CA ALA A 112 9.05 -25.38 5.55
C ALA A 112 8.29 -24.13 5.06
N LEU A 113 9.01 -23.15 4.52
CA LEU A 113 8.42 -21.93 3.96
C LEU A 113 7.75 -22.17 2.60
N GLN A 114 8.26 -23.16 1.82
CA GLN A 114 7.57 -23.59 0.60
C GLN A 114 6.24 -24.27 0.93
N THR A 115 6.17 -25.08 2.00
CA THR A 115 4.91 -25.67 2.48
C THR A 115 3.92 -24.57 2.86
N TRP A 116 4.34 -23.58 3.65
CA TRP A 116 3.52 -22.39 3.96
C TRP A 116 2.98 -21.73 2.69
N LYS A 117 3.84 -21.48 1.70
CA LYS A 117 3.43 -20.87 0.43
C LYS A 117 2.39 -21.72 -0.31
N ASN A 118 2.55 -23.04 -0.32
CA ASN A 118 1.61 -23.96 -0.95
C ASN A 118 0.25 -23.94 -0.23
N ASP A 119 0.24 -23.81 1.11
CA ASP A 119 -1.01 -23.72 1.87
C ASP A 119 -1.72 -22.37 1.64
N ILE A 120 -0.97 -21.25 1.58
CA ILE A 120 -1.52 -19.95 1.18
C ILE A 120 -2.03 -19.97 -0.27
N ALA A 121 -1.42 -20.75 -1.17
CA ALA A 121 -1.89 -20.88 -2.54
C ALA A 121 -3.30 -21.47 -2.64
N LYS A 122 -3.70 -22.35 -1.71
CA LYS A 122 -5.02 -23.02 -1.66
C LYS A 122 -6.14 -22.10 -1.17
N ILE A 123 -5.80 -20.98 -0.48
CA ILE A 123 -6.81 -20.07 0.04
C ILE A 123 -7.49 -19.32 -1.12
N ASP A 124 -8.81 -19.24 -1.08
CA ASP A 124 -9.60 -18.51 -2.08
C ASP A 124 -9.55 -17.00 -1.82
N VAL A 125 -8.45 -16.38 -2.24
CA VAL A 125 -8.22 -14.93 -2.22
C VAL A 125 -7.44 -14.53 -3.47
N SER A 126 -7.53 -13.25 -3.85
CA SER A 126 -6.84 -12.72 -5.02
C SER A 126 -5.32 -12.93 -4.95
N ILE A 127 -4.67 -13.06 -6.10
CA ILE A 127 -3.21 -13.18 -6.19
C ILE A 127 -2.50 -11.97 -5.53
N SER A 128 -3.05 -10.77 -5.64
CA SER A 128 -2.54 -9.57 -4.99
C SER A 128 -2.60 -9.69 -3.46
N THR A 129 -3.64 -10.32 -2.90
CA THR A 129 -3.73 -10.60 -1.47
C THR A 129 -2.67 -11.60 -1.03
N LYS A 130 -2.45 -12.68 -1.81
CA LYS A 130 -1.38 -13.65 -1.55
C LYS A 130 0.01 -13.01 -1.61
N GLN A 131 0.22 -12.10 -2.57
CA GLN A 131 1.46 -11.32 -2.67
C GLN A 131 1.69 -10.42 -1.45
N ASN A 132 0.64 -9.82 -0.91
CA ASN A 132 0.72 -9.04 0.33
C ASN A 132 1.05 -9.93 1.53
N TYR A 133 0.46 -11.13 1.64
CA TYR A 133 0.80 -12.09 2.69
C TYR A 133 2.29 -12.45 2.67
N TYR A 134 2.82 -12.72 1.49
CA TYR A 134 4.25 -12.98 1.31
C TYR A 134 5.10 -11.75 1.70
N ALA A 135 4.70 -10.56 1.28
CA ALA A 135 5.44 -9.33 1.54
C ALA A 135 5.54 -9.03 3.04
N GLU A 136 4.45 -9.19 3.78
CA GLU A 136 4.43 -8.94 5.23
C GLU A 136 5.26 -9.98 6.00
N LEU A 137 5.16 -11.26 5.68
CA LEU A 137 6.02 -12.30 6.27
C LEU A 137 7.50 -12.02 5.94
N ARG A 138 7.80 -11.63 4.70
CA ARG A 138 9.17 -11.28 4.31
C ARG A 138 9.73 -10.12 5.12
N GLN A 139 8.92 -9.09 5.39
CA GLN A 139 9.31 -7.94 6.21
C GLN A 139 9.59 -8.35 7.65
N MET A 140 8.73 -9.18 8.25
CA MET A 140 8.95 -9.70 9.60
C MET A 140 10.21 -10.57 9.69
N LEU A 141 10.47 -11.44 8.71
CA LEU A 141 11.71 -12.24 8.68
C LEU A 141 12.95 -11.39 8.39
N ASN A 142 12.86 -10.32 7.60
CA ASN A 142 13.95 -9.36 7.43
C ASN A 142 14.26 -8.62 8.73
N TYR A 143 13.26 -8.32 9.55
CA TYR A 143 13.46 -7.80 10.89
C TYR A 143 14.22 -8.81 11.75
N ALA A 144 13.86 -10.09 11.72
CA ALA A 144 14.61 -11.13 12.44
C ALA A 144 16.09 -11.25 12.00
N VAL A 145 16.38 -11.05 10.71
CA VAL A 145 17.77 -10.97 10.21
C VAL A 145 18.47 -9.71 10.75
N LYS A 146 17.81 -8.56 10.72
CA LYS A 146 18.36 -7.29 11.25
C LYS A 146 18.69 -7.39 12.75
N MET A 147 17.85 -8.07 13.51
CA MET A 147 18.04 -8.28 14.95
C MET A 147 19.05 -9.42 15.25
N GLY A 148 19.55 -10.12 14.24
CA GLY A 148 20.50 -11.23 14.41
C GLY A 148 19.88 -12.53 14.92
N TYR A 149 18.55 -12.67 14.89
CA TYR A 149 17.86 -13.90 15.33
C TYR A 149 18.01 -15.04 14.33
N ILE A 150 18.10 -14.72 13.05
CA ILE A 150 18.40 -15.67 11.98
C ILE A 150 19.46 -15.08 11.03
N PRO A 151 20.33 -15.93 10.45
CA PRO A 151 21.44 -15.46 9.62
C PRO A 151 20.98 -14.94 8.25
N LYS A 152 19.85 -15.43 7.74
CA LYS A 152 19.29 -15.06 6.43
C LYS A 152 17.79 -15.33 6.39
N ASN A 153 17.11 -14.61 5.49
CA ASN A 153 15.70 -14.82 5.23
C ASN A 153 15.51 -15.86 4.11
N ASN A 154 15.21 -17.11 4.49
CA ASN A 154 15.00 -18.21 3.55
C ASN A 154 13.74 -18.03 2.67
N LEU A 155 12.79 -17.16 3.05
CA LEU A 155 11.61 -16.87 2.24
C LEU A 155 11.97 -16.22 0.90
N THR A 156 13.08 -15.49 0.83
CA THR A 156 13.54 -14.88 -0.41
C THR A 156 13.90 -15.91 -1.49
N ILE A 157 14.34 -17.11 -1.08
CA ILE A 157 14.64 -18.23 -1.99
C ILE A 157 13.34 -18.83 -2.53
N VAL A 158 12.31 -18.94 -1.69
CA VAL A 158 10.98 -19.43 -2.08
C VAL A 158 10.32 -18.54 -3.13
N GLY A 159 10.57 -17.24 -3.05
CA GLY A 159 10.03 -16.24 -3.97
C GLY A 159 8.53 -15.96 -3.82
N ASN A 160 8.09 -14.81 -4.32
CA ASN A 160 6.70 -14.37 -4.23
C ASN A 160 5.76 -15.18 -5.15
N PHE A 161 4.47 -15.02 -4.98
CA PHE A 161 3.45 -15.54 -5.90
C PHE A 161 3.55 -14.79 -7.23
N LYS A 162 3.64 -15.53 -8.34
CA LYS A 162 3.65 -14.95 -9.68
C LYS A 162 2.22 -14.71 -10.15
N LYS A 163 1.96 -13.56 -10.76
CA LYS A 163 0.74 -13.38 -11.56
C LYS A 163 0.91 -14.25 -12.81
N ASP A 164 -0.11 -15.01 -13.15
CA ASP A 164 -0.16 -15.65 -14.45
C ASP A 164 -0.42 -14.55 -15.50
N THR A 165 0.66 -14.13 -16.16
CA THR A 165 0.62 -13.02 -17.12
C THR A 165 -0.11 -13.38 -18.42
N GLN A 166 -0.42 -14.67 -18.64
CA GLN A 166 -1.11 -15.13 -19.84
C GLN A 166 -2.65 -15.18 -19.68
N ALA A 167 -3.18 -15.11 -18.47
CA ALA A 167 -4.59 -15.42 -18.19
C ALA A 167 -5.46 -14.27 -17.69
N LEU A 168 -4.92 -13.05 -17.47
CA LEU A 168 -5.74 -11.94 -16.97
C LEU A 168 -5.91 -10.88 -18.04
N PRO A 169 -7.13 -10.60 -18.49
CA PRO A 169 -7.41 -9.33 -19.17
C PRO A 169 -6.93 -8.18 -18.28
N LYS A 170 -6.36 -7.12 -18.87
CA LYS A 170 -6.10 -5.88 -18.12
C LYS A 170 -7.37 -5.57 -17.33
N GLU A 171 -7.24 -5.36 -16.00
CA GLU A 171 -8.39 -4.89 -15.22
C GLU A 171 -8.96 -3.67 -15.94
N GLU A 172 -10.18 -3.81 -16.46
CA GLU A 172 -10.86 -2.69 -17.08
C GLU A 172 -11.08 -1.60 -16.02
N LEU A 173 -10.72 -0.38 -16.37
CA LEU A 173 -10.99 0.77 -15.52
C LEU A 173 -12.50 0.98 -15.45
N HIS A 174 -13.06 0.78 -14.27
CA HIS A 174 -14.46 1.12 -14.03
C HIS A 174 -14.57 2.62 -13.72
N PHE A 175 -15.28 3.35 -14.55
CA PHE A 175 -15.53 4.78 -14.34
C PHE A 175 -16.83 5.19 -15.02
N TYR A 176 -17.42 6.28 -14.56
CA TYR A 176 -18.58 6.88 -15.21
C TYR A 176 -18.16 7.92 -16.24
N THR A 177 -18.72 7.82 -17.43
CA THR A 177 -18.69 8.89 -18.43
C THR A 177 -19.46 10.12 -17.92
N PRO A 178 -19.29 11.31 -18.53
CA PRO A 178 -20.07 12.50 -18.14
C PRO A 178 -21.57 12.27 -18.12
N ASP A 179 -22.12 11.55 -19.11
CA ASP A 179 -23.57 11.31 -19.20
C ASP A 179 -24.03 10.27 -18.14
N GLN A 180 -23.22 9.26 -17.86
CA GLN A 180 -23.49 8.34 -16.75
C GLN A 180 -23.45 9.07 -15.40
N PHE A 181 -22.47 9.95 -15.20
CA PHE A 181 -22.40 10.74 -13.98
C PHE A 181 -23.60 11.69 -13.83
N LYS A 182 -24.05 12.34 -14.90
CA LYS A 182 -25.28 13.17 -14.89
C LYS A 182 -26.49 12.38 -14.43
N LYS A 183 -26.69 11.15 -14.95
CA LYS A 183 -27.79 10.27 -14.51
C LYS A 183 -27.67 9.89 -13.05
N PHE A 184 -26.47 9.47 -12.63
CA PHE A 184 -26.18 9.11 -11.24
C PHE A 184 -26.45 10.25 -10.27
N ILE A 185 -25.97 11.45 -10.57
CA ILE A 185 -26.05 12.59 -9.67
C ILE A 185 -27.44 13.22 -9.64
N ALA A 186 -28.24 13.07 -10.70
CA ALA A 186 -29.64 13.47 -10.71
C ALA A 186 -30.46 12.67 -9.69
N VAL A 187 -30.28 11.35 -9.64
CA VAL A 187 -30.93 10.48 -8.63
C VAL A 187 -30.50 10.86 -7.22
N ALA A 188 -29.19 11.13 -7.01
CA ALA A 188 -28.70 11.53 -5.70
C ALA A 188 -29.29 12.87 -5.24
N ARG A 189 -29.47 13.81 -6.20
CA ARG A 189 -30.08 15.12 -5.93
C ARG A 189 -31.56 14.99 -5.60
N GLU A 190 -32.31 14.25 -6.42
CA GLU A 190 -33.74 13.99 -6.21
C GLU A 190 -34.01 13.42 -4.82
N GLN A 191 -33.22 12.42 -4.41
CA GLN A 191 -33.35 11.84 -3.08
C GLN A 191 -32.97 12.82 -1.96
N ALA A 192 -31.98 13.69 -2.17
CA ALA A 192 -31.61 14.73 -1.22
C ALA A 192 -32.71 15.77 -1.07
N GLU A 193 -33.38 16.16 -2.17
CA GLU A 193 -34.54 17.07 -2.18
C GLU A 193 -35.77 16.44 -1.52
N GLU A 194 -36.07 15.16 -1.81
CA GLU A 194 -37.20 14.43 -1.24
C GLU A 194 -37.10 14.27 0.28
N ARG A 195 -35.92 13.93 0.79
CA ARG A 195 -35.72 13.65 2.22
C ARG A 195 -35.35 14.90 3.02
N ASP A 196 -34.75 15.86 2.38
CA ASP A 196 -34.29 17.15 2.91
C ASP A 196 -33.51 17.07 4.23
N THR A 197 -32.67 16.02 4.38
CA THR A 197 -31.80 15.88 5.56
C THR A 197 -30.40 16.36 5.25
N ILE A 198 -29.67 16.86 6.27
CA ILE A 198 -28.26 17.24 6.15
C ILE A 198 -27.41 16.07 5.64
N ASN A 199 -27.74 14.85 6.02
CA ASN A 199 -26.99 13.66 5.59
C ASN A 199 -27.23 13.32 4.12
N ASP A 200 -28.48 13.35 3.63
CA ASP A 200 -28.77 13.05 2.23
C ASP A 200 -28.15 14.10 1.30
N TRP A 201 -28.22 15.38 1.68
CA TRP A 201 -27.46 16.44 1.00
C TRP A 201 -25.95 16.21 1.04
N SER A 202 -25.41 15.76 2.15
CA SER A 202 -23.99 15.45 2.27
C SER A 202 -23.56 14.29 1.37
N TYR A 203 -24.41 13.28 1.12
CA TYR A 203 -24.10 12.20 0.15
C TYR A 203 -24.06 12.76 -1.28
N TYR A 204 -25.05 13.55 -1.67
CA TYR A 204 -25.06 14.21 -2.97
C TYR A 204 -23.80 15.07 -3.20
N VAL A 205 -23.47 15.93 -2.24
CA VAL A 205 -22.30 16.81 -2.30
C VAL A 205 -21.00 16.01 -2.33
N PHE A 206 -20.92 14.89 -1.57
CA PHE A 206 -19.76 14.00 -1.60
C PHE A 206 -19.43 13.50 -2.99
N PHE A 207 -20.41 12.98 -3.72
CA PHE A 207 -20.22 12.48 -5.09
C PHE A 207 -19.90 13.59 -6.08
N CYS A 208 -20.46 14.77 -5.92
CA CYS A 208 -20.08 15.94 -6.71
C CYS A 208 -18.62 16.31 -6.49
N ILE A 209 -18.16 16.43 -5.23
CA ILE A 209 -16.76 16.72 -4.94
C ILE A 209 -15.86 15.63 -5.50
N ALA A 210 -16.20 14.35 -5.33
CA ALA A 210 -15.42 13.23 -5.83
C ALA A 210 -15.19 13.30 -7.34
N TYR A 211 -16.25 13.58 -8.09
CA TYR A 211 -16.19 13.67 -9.56
C TYR A 211 -15.48 14.94 -10.05
N PHE A 212 -15.81 16.11 -9.52
CA PHE A 212 -15.27 17.38 -10.01
C PHE A 212 -13.83 17.65 -9.58
N THR A 213 -13.36 17.03 -8.52
CA THR A 213 -12.00 17.28 -7.98
C THR A 213 -11.05 16.09 -8.10
N GLY A 214 -11.57 14.86 -8.24
CA GLY A 214 -10.80 13.64 -8.18
C GLY A 214 -10.17 13.39 -6.80
N ALA A 215 -10.65 14.05 -5.74
CA ALA A 215 -10.14 13.87 -4.39
C ALA A 215 -10.36 12.44 -3.88
N ARG A 216 -9.43 11.95 -3.04
CA ARG A 216 -9.60 10.66 -2.36
C ARG A 216 -10.71 10.77 -1.32
N LYS A 217 -11.48 9.69 -1.11
CA LYS A 217 -12.58 9.69 -0.15
C LYS A 217 -12.21 10.22 1.23
N GLY A 218 -11.04 9.84 1.75
CA GLY A 218 -10.54 10.33 3.04
C GLY A 218 -10.21 11.81 3.03
N GLU A 219 -9.81 12.37 1.89
CA GLU A 219 -9.61 13.81 1.71
C GLU A 219 -10.96 14.52 1.75
N ILE A 220 -11.98 14.00 1.04
CA ILE A 220 -13.35 14.57 1.03
C ILE A 220 -13.95 14.57 2.44
N TYR A 221 -13.81 13.48 3.20
CA TYR A 221 -14.25 13.42 4.60
C TYR A 221 -13.56 14.45 5.50
N ALA A 222 -12.34 14.87 5.14
CA ALA A 222 -11.58 15.84 5.90
C ALA A 222 -11.89 17.29 5.55
N LEU A 223 -12.55 17.56 4.40
CA LEU A 223 -12.82 18.93 3.94
C LEU A 223 -13.73 19.69 4.90
N LYS A 224 -13.31 20.90 5.20
CA LYS A 224 -14.06 21.90 6.01
C LYS A 224 -14.37 23.13 5.18
N TRP A 225 -15.30 23.95 5.62
CA TRP A 225 -15.58 25.23 4.94
C TRP A 225 -14.38 26.16 4.97
N SER A 226 -13.58 26.15 6.02
CA SER A 226 -12.32 26.90 6.13
C SER A 226 -11.27 26.53 5.07
N ASP A 227 -11.43 25.40 4.36
CA ASP A 227 -10.56 25.01 3.25
C ASP A 227 -10.93 25.68 1.92
N ILE A 228 -12.09 26.36 1.85
CA ILE A 228 -12.53 27.11 0.67
C ILE A 228 -12.16 28.58 0.84
N LYS A 229 -11.40 29.11 -0.11
CA LYS A 229 -11.04 30.53 -0.17
C LYS A 229 -11.35 31.08 -1.57
N GLY A 230 -12.37 31.94 -1.65
CA GLY A 230 -12.88 32.39 -2.93
C GLY A 230 -13.35 31.21 -3.78
N ASN A 231 -12.79 31.05 -4.98
CA ASN A 231 -13.10 29.95 -5.90
C ASN A 231 -12.09 28.80 -5.83
N THR A 232 -11.33 28.68 -4.75
CA THR A 232 -10.32 27.64 -4.58
C THR A 232 -10.60 26.74 -3.38
N LEU A 233 -10.29 25.44 -3.52
CA LEU A 233 -10.40 24.41 -2.52
C LEU A 233 -9.02 23.86 -2.20
N SER A 234 -8.61 23.95 -0.93
CA SER A 234 -7.35 23.41 -0.41
C SER A 234 -7.57 22.01 0.16
N ILE A 235 -6.82 21.02 -0.34
CA ILE A 235 -6.83 19.65 0.13
C ILE A 235 -5.50 19.40 0.87
N SER A 236 -5.55 19.36 2.20
CA SER A 236 -4.35 19.29 3.05
C SER A 236 -4.44 18.21 4.14
N ARG A 237 -5.56 17.49 4.23
CA ARG A 237 -5.84 16.52 5.31
C ARG A 237 -6.58 15.32 4.77
N SER A 238 -6.57 14.25 5.54
CA SER A 238 -7.35 13.04 5.24
C SER A 238 -7.89 12.42 6.53
N VAL A 239 -9.11 11.93 6.51
CA VAL A 239 -9.75 11.21 7.61
C VAL A 239 -9.77 9.71 7.27
N ASN A 240 -9.35 8.89 8.23
CA ASN A 240 -9.51 7.44 8.17
C ASN A 240 -10.52 6.98 9.23
N GLN A 241 -11.56 6.28 8.78
CA GLN A 241 -12.64 5.79 9.65
C GLN A 241 -12.47 4.33 10.08
N LYS A 242 -11.43 3.61 9.60
CA LYS A 242 -11.26 2.16 9.85
C LYS A 242 -10.72 1.81 11.24
N VAL A 243 -10.25 2.78 12.01
CA VAL A 243 -9.58 2.57 13.31
C VAL A 243 -10.48 2.95 14.49
N GLY A 244 -11.80 2.80 14.36
CA GLY A 244 -12.77 2.98 15.46
C GLY A 244 -12.96 4.43 15.96
N ARG A 245 -12.14 5.39 15.51
CA ARG A 245 -12.27 6.83 15.76
C ARG A 245 -11.93 7.59 14.48
N LEU A 246 -12.52 8.76 14.32
CA LEU A 246 -12.15 9.70 13.26
C LEU A 246 -10.70 10.14 13.49
N VAL A 247 -9.76 9.52 12.78
CA VAL A 247 -8.35 9.91 12.84
C VAL A 247 -8.06 10.82 11.67
N GLU A 248 -7.97 12.12 11.95
CA GLU A 248 -7.47 13.08 10.99
C GLU A 248 -5.94 12.96 10.90
N THR A 249 -5.44 12.79 9.70
CA THR A 249 -4.01 12.64 9.45
C THR A 249 -3.55 13.69 8.43
N LEU A 250 -2.35 14.20 8.64
CA LEU A 250 -1.65 14.92 7.58
C LEU A 250 -1.32 13.98 6.42
N PRO A 251 -1.25 14.48 5.19
CA PRO A 251 -0.87 13.69 4.04
C PRO A 251 0.48 13.00 4.26
N LYS A 252 0.67 11.85 3.61
CA LYS A 252 1.94 11.12 3.67
C LYS A 252 3.07 11.83 2.92
N ASN A 253 2.71 12.54 1.85
CA ASN A 253 3.64 13.23 0.95
C ASN A 253 3.19 14.67 0.74
N SER A 254 4.14 15.58 0.57
CA SER A 254 3.88 17.01 0.27
C SER A 254 3.07 17.19 -1.03
N SER A 255 3.26 16.32 -2.03
CA SER A 255 2.49 16.32 -3.28
C SER A 255 0.98 16.09 -3.10
N SER A 256 0.57 15.53 -1.97
CA SER A 256 -0.86 15.35 -1.65
C SER A 256 -1.52 16.66 -1.19
N ILE A 257 -0.74 17.65 -0.76
CA ILE A 257 -1.23 18.98 -0.42
C ILE A 257 -1.36 19.78 -1.73
N ARG A 258 -2.56 20.19 -2.04
CA ARG A 258 -2.85 20.89 -3.30
C ARG A 258 -4.05 21.79 -3.17
N THR A 259 -4.06 22.83 -4.00
CA THR A 259 -5.19 23.74 -4.16
C THR A 259 -5.75 23.59 -5.57
N LEU A 260 -7.07 23.44 -5.67
CA LEU A 260 -7.80 23.25 -6.92
C LEU A 260 -8.76 24.41 -7.11
N GLN A 261 -8.90 24.88 -8.35
CA GLN A 261 -10.01 25.78 -8.70
C GLN A 261 -11.32 24.99 -8.70
N ILE A 262 -12.35 25.58 -8.12
CA ILE A 262 -13.70 25.03 -8.03
C ILE A 262 -14.43 25.41 -9.33
N PRO A 263 -14.90 24.42 -10.14
CA PRO A 263 -15.70 24.74 -11.31
C PRO A 263 -17.09 25.25 -10.90
N ILE A 264 -17.66 26.15 -11.71
CA ILE A 264 -18.94 26.82 -11.42
C ILE A 264 -20.06 25.86 -10.97
N PRO A 265 -20.28 24.69 -11.60
CA PRO A 265 -21.31 23.76 -11.12
C PRO A 265 -21.09 23.30 -9.68
N LEU A 266 -19.84 23.01 -9.32
CA LEU A 266 -19.51 22.59 -7.93
C LEU A 266 -19.63 23.77 -6.95
N GLU A 267 -19.26 24.96 -7.36
CA GLU A 267 -19.38 26.16 -6.53
C GLU A 267 -20.85 26.42 -6.14
N THR A 268 -21.77 26.30 -7.08
CA THR A 268 -23.22 26.44 -6.83
C THR A 268 -23.72 25.41 -5.81
N ILE A 269 -23.32 24.14 -5.98
CA ILE A 269 -23.69 23.05 -5.08
C ILE A 269 -23.14 23.28 -3.67
N LEU A 270 -21.90 23.73 -3.57
CA LEU A 270 -21.25 24.02 -2.28
C LEU A 270 -21.92 25.21 -1.57
N LYS A 271 -22.33 26.25 -2.30
CA LYS A 271 -23.09 27.37 -1.72
C LYS A 271 -24.43 26.92 -1.14
N GLU A 272 -25.16 26.09 -1.87
CA GLU A 272 -26.43 25.50 -1.43
C GLU A 272 -26.24 24.65 -0.17
N GLN A 273 -25.24 23.78 -0.14
CA GLN A 273 -24.88 22.98 1.04
C GLN A 273 -24.52 23.86 2.26
N LYS A 274 -23.71 24.90 2.05
CA LYS A 274 -23.32 25.82 3.12
C LYS A 274 -24.54 26.51 3.73
N GLN A 275 -25.47 27.01 2.89
CA GLN A 275 -26.69 27.67 3.35
C GLN A 275 -27.55 26.75 4.21
N ARG A 276 -27.65 25.43 3.86
CA ARG A 276 -28.37 24.43 4.65
C ARG A 276 -27.68 24.19 5.99
N GLN A 277 -26.36 24.03 6.03
CA GLN A 277 -25.64 23.81 7.27
C GLN A 277 -25.61 25.05 8.17
N MET A 278 -25.67 26.26 7.62
CA MET A 278 -25.79 27.51 8.39
C MET A 278 -27.09 27.65 9.20
N GLN A 279 -28.11 26.82 8.89
CA GLN A 279 -29.33 26.75 9.70
C GLN A 279 -29.08 26.08 11.07
N ASP A 280 -28.01 25.31 11.21
CA ASP A 280 -27.59 24.77 12.50
C ASP A 280 -26.95 25.89 13.35
N LYS A 281 -27.51 26.14 14.56
CA LYS A 281 -26.97 27.15 15.50
C LYS A 281 -25.52 26.91 15.92
N LYS A 282 -25.00 25.69 15.73
CA LYS A 282 -23.62 25.30 16.03
C LYS A 282 -22.68 25.44 14.83
N PHE A 283 -23.20 25.92 13.70
CA PHE A 283 -22.39 26.05 12.48
C PHE A 283 -21.17 26.94 12.73
N THR A 284 -20.02 26.46 12.22
CA THR A 284 -18.76 27.20 12.13
C THR A 284 -18.06 26.85 10.83
N GLU A 285 -17.09 27.64 10.41
CA GLU A 285 -16.26 27.33 9.23
C GLU A 285 -15.42 26.04 9.39
N ASP A 286 -15.36 25.49 10.59
CA ASP A 286 -14.73 24.18 10.88
C ASP A 286 -15.67 22.99 10.66
N TYR A 287 -16.94 23.21 10.31
CA TYR A 287 -17.84 22.12 9.92
C TYR A 287 -17.30 21.39 8.69
N ARG A 288 -17.48 20.07 8.69
CA ARG A 288 -17.21 19.26 7.52
C ARG A 288 -18.22 19.58 6.43
N ILE A 289 -17.74 19.77 5.20
CA ILE A 289 -18.61 20.03 4.05
C ILE A 289 -19.61 18.88 3.87
N CYS A 290 -19.14 17.62 4.04
CA CYS A 290 -20.00 16.44 4.04
C CYS A 290 -20.16 15.92 5.47
N GLY A 291 -21.25 16.34 6.15
CA GLY A 291 -21.60 15.90 7.49
C GLY A 291 -21.99 17.05 8.43
N GLY A 292 -21.03 17.80 8.92
CA GLY A 292 -21.22 18.86 9.93
C GLY A 292 -20.05 18.84 10.92
N ILE A 293 -20.34 18.65 12.23
CA ILE A 293 -19.28 18.48 13.25
C ILE A 293 -18.44 17.26 12.91
N ASP A 294 -19.10 16.13 12.60
CA ASP A 294 -18.48 14.88 12.16
C ASP A 294 -18.71 14.66 10.67
N CYS A 295 -17.84 13.90 10.03
CA CYS A 295 -18.05 13.49 8.65
C CYS A 295 -19.05 12.32 8.55
N ILE A 296 -19.69 12.19 7.37
CA ILE A 296 -20.55 11.06 7.04
C ILE A 296 -19.77 9.73 7.06
N ARG A 297 -20.44 8.62 7.38
CA ARG A 297 -19.82 7.29 7.50
C ARG A 297 -19.48 6.69 6.12
N ASP A 298 -18.27 6.16 5.98
CA ASP A 298 -17.75 5.52 4.76
C ASP A 298 -18.65 4.39 4.25
N SER A 299 -19.12 3.51 5.14
CA SER A 299 -20.01 2.40 4.78
C SER A 299 -21.36 2.90 4.23
N THR A 300 -21.91 3.97 4.82
CA THR A 300 -23.18 4.55 4.35
C THR A 300 -23.02 5.21 2.99
N VAL A 301 -21.93 5.95 2.78
CA VAL A 301 -21.62 6.54 1.45
C VAL A 301 -21.47 5.46 0.39
N CYS A 302 -20.77 4.35 0.69
CA CYS A 302 -20.65 3.23 -0.24
C CYS A 302 -22.03 2.65 -0.62
N ASN A 303 -22.87 2.37 0.40
CA ASN A 303 -24.21 1.82 0.17
C ASN A 303 -25.10 2.79 -0.62
N LYS A 304 -25.03 4.09 -0.31
CA LYS A 304 -25.75 5.13 -1.08
C LYS A 304 -25.26 5.22 -2.52
N GLY A 305 -23.96 5.06 -2.76
CA GLY A 305 -23.43 5.01 -4.12
C GLY A 305 -24.02 3.84 -4.93
N PHE A 306 -24.18 2.67 -4.34
CA PHE A 306 -24.82 1.52 -4.98
C PHE A 306 -26.33 1.76 -5.19
N GLU A 307 -27.04 2.28 -4.18
CA GLU A 307 -28.47 2.63 -4.27
C GLU A 307 -28.73 3.62 -5.44
N PHE A 308 -27.89 4.67 -5.56
CA PHE A 308 -28.03 5.65 -6.64
C PHE A 308 -27.71 5.06 -8.02
N ALA A 309 -26.71 4.16 -8.08
CA ALA A 309 -26.40 3.47 -9.33
C ALA A 309 -27.52 2.56 -9.78
N ASP A 310 -28.13 1.77 -8.87
CA ASP A 310 -29.28 0.91 -9.16
C ASP A 310 -30.47 1.72 -9.69
N LYS A 311 -30.83 2.81 -9.01
CA LYS A 311 -31.92 3.69 -9.43
C LYS A 311 -31.66 4.39 -10.77
N ALA A 312 -30.38 4.68 -11.07
CA ALA A 312 -29.96 5.28 -12.34
C ALA A 312 -29.78 4.26 -13.48
N GLY A 313 -29.94 2.97 -13.22
CA GLY A 313 -29.67 1.89 -14.18
C GLY A 313 -28.21 1.82 -14.62
N LEU A 314 -27.27 2.07 -13.71
CA LEU A 314 -25.83 2.12 -13.97
C LEU A 314 -25.07 0.99 -13.26
N PRO A 315 -23.92 0.55 -13.78
CA PRO A 315 -23.09 -0.44 -13.09
C PRO A 315 -22.55 0.13 -11.77
N HIS A 316 -22.36 -0.75 -10.79
CA HIS A 316 -21.72 -0.38 -9.52
C HIS A 316 -20.24 -0.07 -9.72
N ILE A 317 -19.81 1.08 -9.23
CA ILE A 317 -18.40 1.45 -9.15
C ILE A 317 -18.03 1.78 -7.69
N ARG A 318 -16.77 1.61 -7.35
CA ARG A 318 -16.25 1.92 -6.00
C ARG A 318 -16.12 3.43 -5.82
N LEU A 319 -16.12 3.91 -4.58
CA LEU A 319 -15.87 5.34 -4.30
C LEU A 319 -14.56 5.88 -4.91
N HIS A 320 -13.55 5.01 -5.04
CA HIS A 320 -12.28 5.39 -5.67
C HIS A 320 -12.42 5.57 -7.19
N ASP A 321 -13.37 4.92 -7.79
CA ASP A 321 -13.56 4.94 -9.25
C ASP A 321 -14.18 6.27 -9.75
N PHE A 322 -14.78 7.08 -8.86
CA PHE A 322 -15.12 8.48 -9.18
C PHE A 322 -13.88 9.34 -9.45
N ARG A 323 -12.76 9.04 -8.78
CA ARG A 323 -11.49 9.65 -9.10
C ARG A 323 -10.96 9.17 -10.46
N HIS A 324 -11.17 7.91 -10.80
CA HIS A 324 -10.91 7.41 -12.15
C HIS A 324 -11.79 8.12 -13.18
N SER A 325 -13.09 8.35 -12.88
CA SER A 325 -13.99 9.11 -13.74
C SER A 325 -13.48 10.52 -14.02
N HIS A 326 -13.05 11.25 -12.97
CA HIS A 326 -12.44 12.58 -13.11
C HIS A 326 -11.21 12.56 -14.02
N ALA A 327 -10.28 11.63 -13.76
CA ALA A 327 -9.03 11.56 -14.51
C ALA A 327 -9.23 11.09 -15.96
N SER A 328 -10.15 10.14 -16.18
CA SER A 328 -10.49 9.63 -17.51
C SER A 328 -11.13 10.73 -18.39
N LEU A 329 -12.03 11.55 -17.82
CA LEU A 329 -12.59 12.69 -18.51
C LEU A 329 -11.50 13.67 -18.95
N LEU A 330 -10.60 14.06 -18.05
CA LEU A 330 -9.55 15.01 -18.38
C LEU A 330 -8.54 14.45 -19.39
N ALA A 331 -8.24 13.15 -19.33
CA ALA A 331 -7.36 12.47 -20.26
C ALA A 331 -7.99 12.40 -21.67
N SER A 332 -9.29 12.06 -21.78
CA SER A 332 -10.00 12.02 -23.07
C SER A 332 -10.13 13.40 -23.72
N GLU A 333 -10.12 14.47 -22.93
CA GLU A 333 -10.09 15.87 -23.41
C GLU A 333 -8.67 16.36 -23.71
N GLY A 334 -7.64 15.50 -23.62
CA GLY A 334 -6.27 15.83 -23.96
C GLY A 334 -5.56 16.76 -22.95
N ILE A 335 -6.05 16.87 -21.72
CA ILE A 335 -5.38 17.66 -20.66
C ILE A 335 -4.03 17.05 -20.33
N ASN A 336 -3.00 17.90 -20.22
CA ASN A 336 -1.65 17.47 -19.91
C ASN A 336 -1.61 16.54 -18.70
N ILE A 337 -0.95 15.39 -18.83
CA ILE A 337 -0.85 14.34 -17.81
C ILE A 337 -0.25 14.84 -16.49
N GLN A 338 0.67 15.82 -16.55
CA GLN A 338 1.26 16.44 -15.36
C GLN A 338 0.20 17.22 -14.56
N GLU A 339 -0.69 17.92 -15.26
CA GLU A 339 -1.80 18.65 -14.62
C GLU A 339 -2.81 17.68 -14.00
N ILE A 340 -3.13 16.58 -14.68
CA ILE A 340 -3.98 15.52 -14.11
C ILE A 340 -3.32 14.94 -12.86
N ALA A 341 -2.02 14.59 -12.91
CA ALA A 341 -1.28 14.09 -11.76
C ALA A 341 -1.26 15.08 -10.58
N ARG A 342 -1.07 16.39 -10.87
CA ARG A 342 -1.11 17.47 -9.89
C ARG A 342 -2.50 17.57 -9.22
N ARG A 343 -3.58 17.58 -10.02
CA ARG A 343 -4.96 17.62 -9.50
C ARG A 343 -5.28 16.44 -8.61
N LEU A 344 -4.81 15.25 -9.02
CA LEU A 344 -4.96 14.02 -8.24
C LEU A 344 -4.04 13.98 -7.00
N GLY A 345 -2.97 14.76 -6.93
CA GLY A 345 -1.97 14.69 -5.85
C GLY A 345 -1.20 13.36 -5.92
N HIS A 346 -0.74 12.97 -7.11
CA HIS A 346 0.20 11.88 -7.30
C HIS A 346 1.63 12.39 -7.16
N SER A 347 2.45 11.68 -6.42
CA SER A 347 3.88 12.00 -6.25
C SER A 347 4.72 11.64 -7.46
N ASN A 348 4.21 10.73 -8.33
CA ASN A 348 4.85 10.31 -9.56
C ASN A 348 3.83 10.37 -10.70
N VAL A 349 4.18 11.09 -11.76
CA VAL A 349 3.37 11.24 -12.99
C VAL A 349 3.21 9.89 -13.71
N GLU A 350 4.21 9.02 -13.64
CA GLU A 350 4.18 7.67 -14.22
C GLU A 350 2.97 6.85 -13.75
N MET A 351 2.57 7.01 -12.49
CA MET A 351 1.36 6.36 -11.95
C MET A 351 0.10 6.79 -12.72
N THR A 352 0.00 8.06 -13.09
CA THR A 352 -1.11 8.60 -13.87
C THR A 352 -1.02 8.14 -15.32
N TRP A 353 0.18 8.18 -15.90
CA TRP A 353 0.44 7.75 -17.28
C TRP A 353 0.07 6.28 -17.49
N ASN A 354 0.58 5.38 -16.66
CA ASN A 354 0.32 3.93 -16.77
C ASN A 354 -1.17 3.58 -16.65
N THR A 355 -1.95 4.45 -15.97
CA THR A 355 -3.37 4.22 -15.76
C THR A 355 -4.23 4.80 -16.88
N TYR A 356 -3.90 5.98 -17.41
CA TYR A 356 -4.81 6.75 -18.27
C TYR A 356 -4.26 7.04 -19.68
N SER A 357 -3.04 6.68 -20.01
CA SER A 357 -2.42 7.00 -21.30
C SER A 357 -3.22 6.48 -22.50
N HIS A 358 -3.88 5.34 -22.35
CA HIS A 358 -4.68 4.72 -23.41
C HIS A 358 -5.99 5.46 -23.73
N LEU A 359 -6.40 6.43 -22.89
CA LEU A 359 -7.59 7.26 -23.06
C LEU A 359 -7.32 8.56 -23.81
N TYR A 360 -6.04 8.90 -24.01
CA TYR A 360 -5.69 10.10 -24.75
C TYR A 360 -6.09 9.97 -26.22
N PRO A 361 -6.57 11.05 -26.85
CA PRO A 361 -6.81 11.08 -28.29
C PRO A 361 -5.53 10.73 -29.06
N GLN A 362 -5.71 10.08 -30.20
CA GLN A 362 -4.57 9.90 -31.11
C GLN A 362 -4.18 11.26 -31.69
N GLU A 363 -3.01 11.75 -31.32
CA GLU A 363 -2.51 13.09 -31.66
C GLU A 363 -1.72 13.14 -32.99
N GLU A 364 -1.60 12.01 -33.70
CA GLU A 364 -0.77 11.91 -34.91
C GLU A 364 -1.26 12.88 -36.00
N GLU A 365 -2.53 12.88 -36.31
CA GLU A 365 -3.10 13.78 -37.32
C GLU A 365 -2.95 15.25 -36.93
N ARG A 366 -3.11 15.56 -35.64
CA ARG A 366 -2.92 16.90 -35.10
C ARG A 366 -1.44 17.33 -35.17
N ALA A 367 -0.51 16.43 -34.83
CA ALA A 367 0.91 16.68 -34.94
C ALA A 367 1.32 16.94 -36.39
N VAL A 368 0.86 16.11 -37.33
CA VAL A 368 1.08 16.31 -38.77
C VAL A 368 0.46 17.63 -39.25
N GLY A 369 -0.74 17.96 -38.82
CA GLY A 369 -1.38 19.22 -39.13
C GLY A 369 -0.62 20.45 -38.64
N ILE A 370 -0.02 20.39 -37.45
CA ILE A 370 0.85 21.46 -36.92
C ILE A 370 2.12 21.59 -37.75
N LEU A 371 2.77 20.47 -38.09
CA LEU A 371 4.00 20.45 -38.88
C LEU A 371 3.75 21.00 -40.29
N ASN A 372 2.64 20.67 -40.92
CA ASN A 372 2.25 21.18 -42.24
C ASN A 372 2.09 22.72 -42.25
N LYS A 373 1.49 23.29 -41.22
CA LYS A 373 1.30 24.75 -41.08
C LYS A 373 2.62 25.54 -41.05
N ILE A 374 3.73 24.95 -40.69
CA ILE A 374 5.04 25.63 -40.67
C ILE A 374 5.45 26.06 -42.07
N PHE A 375 5.07 25.34 -43.12
CA PHE A 375 5.38 25.66 -44.50
C PHE A 375 4.24 26.39 -45.25
N GLU A 376 3.00 26.31 -44.82
CA GLU A 376 1.85 27.03 -45.42
C GLU A 376 1.95 28.54 -45.18
N THR A 377 2.48 29.01 -44.07
CA THR A 377 2.63 30.44 -43.74
C THR A 377 3.59 31.19 -44.67
N LYS A 378 4.44 30.49 -45.45
CA LYS A 378 5.37 31.10 -46.41
C LYS A 378 4.81 31.22 -47.85
N ARG A 379 3.69 30.56 -48.18
CA ARG A 379 3.10 30.63 -49.52
C ARG A 379 2.17 31.83 -49.71
N SER A 380 1.64 32.43 -48.62
CA SER A 380 0.78 33.60 -48.71
C SER A 380 1.49 34.96 -48.76
N GLU A 381 2.79 35.02 -48.51
CA GLU A 381 3.55 36.27 -48.58
C GLU A 381 4.31 36.50 -49.92
N ASN A 382 4.33 35.51 -50.81
CA ASN A 382 5.02 35.63 -52.11
C ASN A 382 4.08 35.68 -53.31
N GLY A 383 2.80 36.07 -53.11
CA GLY A 383 1.82 36.16 -54.16
C GLY A 383 1.15 37.55 -54.21
N GLN A 384 1.93 38.62 -54.30
CA GLN A 384 1.50 39.91 -54.90
C GLN A 384 2.64 40.55 -55.66
#